data_704a0d53796264291c373c83162b6dea
#
_entry.id   704a0d53796264291c373c83162b6dea
#
_cell.length_a   1.000
_cell.length_b   1.000
_cell.length_c   1.000
_cell.angle_alpha   90.00
_cell.angle_beta   90.00
_cell.angle_gamma   90.00
#
_symmetry.space_group_name_H-M   'P 1'
#
loop_
_entity.id
_entity.type
_entity.pdbx_description
1 polymer ?
#
loop_
_entity_poly.entity_id
_entity_poly.type
_entity_poly.pdbx_seq_one_letter_code
_entity_poly.pdbx_strand_id
1 'polypeptide(L)'
;KLMHDESYLFIQTSQAEMIQNNQFDTIYHEHISFFNINSMNELAKRTDLNLVDVIKTPVHGISYLFIFSKKDINKALVQNHIDVERERGLLSDKLYSEYKENVIDVVEDFQDCINEAREEGFKIVGYGAAAKGMTFLNFANIKLDVVIDDNPLKQNLYTPGTNTIIKPASHIKTYDENDKILFVPLAWNFYNEIRTRILAERKNNNDIFL
;
A
#
# COMPACT_ATOMS: atom_id res chain seq x y z
N LYS A 1 22.20 21.50 -12.34
CA LYS A 1 23.67 21.48 -12.55
C LYS A 1 24.25 20.08 -12.72
N LEU A 2 23.51 19.00 -12.41
CA LEU A 2 23.96 17.62 -12.57
C LEU A 2 23.60 17.01 -13.93
N MET A 3 22.68 17.64 -14.68
CA MET A 3 22.23 17.16 -15.98
C MET A 3 22.83 17.99 -17.10
N HIS A 4 23.33 17.33 -18.13
CA HIS A 4 23.67 17.92 -19.45
C HIS A 4 22.55 17.59 -20.45
N ASP A 5 22.66 18.05 -21.68
CA ASP A 5 21.56 18.00 -22.66
C ASP A 5 21.19 16.57 -23.09
N GLU A 6 22.10 15.61 -22.95
CA GLU A 6 21.86 14.18 -23.24
C GLU A 6 21.44 13.38 -22.02
N SER A 7 21.32 14.01 -20.84
CA SER A 7 21.00 13.29 -19.60
C SER A 7 19.51 12.94 -19.51
N TYR A 8 19.24 11.84 -18.80
CA TYR A 8 17.91 11.46 -18.35
C TYR A 8 17.86 11.43 -16.81
N LEU A 9 16.74 11.89 -16.25
CA LEU A 9 16.43 11.78 -14.84
C LEU A 9 15.26 10.79 -14.68
N PHE A 10 15.43 9.84 -13.79
CA PHE A 10 14.41 8.83 -13.46
C PHE A 10 13.89 9.08 -12.05
N ILE A 11 12.58 9.24 -11.89
CA ILE A 11 11.93 9.40 -10.60
C ILE A 11 10.83 8.36 -10.48
N GLN A 12 10.91 7.53 -9.45
CA GLN A 12 9.87 6.57 -9.14
C GLN A 12 9.00 7.06 -7.98
N THR A 13 7.69 6.97 -8.14
CA THR A 13 6.70 7.31 -7.13
C THR A 13 5.69 6.16 -6.97
N SER A 14 5.21 5.92 -5.76
CA SER A 14 4.44 4.72 -5.39
C SER A 14 2.92 4.93 -5.35
N GLN A 15 2.33 5.71 -6.26
CA GLN A 15 0.92 6.11 -6.10
C GLN A 15 0.07 6.04 -7.37
N ALA A 16 0.56 5.39 -8.41
CA ALA A 16 -0.02 5.49 -9.74
C ALA A 16 -1.54 5.26 -9.80
N GLU A 17 -2.03 4.27 -9.11
CA GLU A 17 -3.43 3.86 -9.19
C GLU A 17 -4.11 3.81 -7.82
N MET A 18 -3.56 4.48 -6.79
CA MET A 18 -4.08 4.42 -5.43
C MET A 18 -5.54 4.90 -5.32
N ILE A 19 -5.89 5.96 -6.05
CA ILE A 19 -7.27 6.52 -6.02
C ILE A 19 -8.26 5.53 -6.63
N GLN A 20 -7.90 4.94 -7.77
CA GLN A 20 -8.77 3.98 -8.47
C GLN A 20 -8.93 2.65 -7.71
N ASN A 21 -7.92 2.28 -6.93
CA ASN A 21 -7.89 1.04 -6.16
C ASN A 21 -8.24 1.24 -4.68
N ASN A 22 -8.71 2.42 -4.29
CA ASN A 22 -9.03 2.79 -2.90
C ASN A 22 -7.88 2.55 -1.91
N GLN A 23 -6.63 2.67 -2.36
CA GLN A 23 -5.42 2.40 -1.59
C GLN A 23 -5.01 3.63 -0.76
N PHE A 24 -5.70 3.89 0.33
CA PHE A 24 -5.38 5.01 1.23
C PHE A 24 -4.22 4.70 2.19
N ASP A 25 -3.86 3.45 2.36
CA ASP A 25 -2.78 2.96 3.22
C ASP A 25 -1.39 3.47 2.81
N THR A 26 -1.26 3.99 1.58
CA THR A 26 -0.05 4.67 1.11
C THR A 26 0.08 6.11 1.65
N ILE A 27 -0.96 6.68 2.28
CA ILE A 27 -0.95 8.04 2.82
C ILE A 27 -0.33 8.03 4.22
N TYR A 28 0.99 8.08 4.29
CA TYR A 28 1.75 8.17 5.55
C TYR A 28 2.92 9.17 5.43
N HIS A 29 3.55 9.48 6.55
CA HIS A 29 4.47 10.62 6.73
C HIS A 29 5.67 10.66 5.77
N GLU A 30 6.09 9.55 5.18
CA GLU A 30 7.17 9.50 4.18
C GLU A 30 6.69 9.87 2.77
N HIS A 31 5.38 9.79 2.49
CA HIS A 31 4.77 10.13 1.21
C HIS A 31 4.13 11.52 1.27
N ILE A 32 4.94 12.56 1.17
CA ILE A 32 4.50 13.95 1.32
C ILE A 32 3.71 14.45 0.11
N SER A 33 3.99 13.91 -1.07
CA SER A 33 3.39 14.37 -2.33
C SER A 33 2.96 13.19 -3.19
N PHE A 34 1.80 13.34 -3.81
CA PHE A 34 1.21 12.37 -4.72
C PHE A 34 1.10 12.98 -6.11
N PHE A 35 1.59 12.24 -7.11
CA PHE A 35 1.65 12.73 -8.48
C PHE A 35 0.90 11.80 -9.43
N ASN A 36 0.03 12.38 -10.24
CA ASN A 36 -0.41 11.78 -11.49
C ASN A 36 0.48 12.26 -12.65
N ILE A 37 0.29 11.72 -13.84
CA ILE A 37 1.14 12.03 -15.00
C ILE A 37 1.01 13.51 -15.39
N ASN A 38 -0.21 14.05 -15.35
CA ASN A 38 -0.45 15.44 -15.65
C ASN A 38 0.28 16.39 -14.69
N SER A 39 0.20 16.16 -13.38
CA SER A 39 0.88 17.00 -12.39
C SER A 39 2.40 16.90 -12.47
N MET A 40 2.93 15.71 -12.80
CA MET A 40 4.36 15.52 -13.01
C MET A 40 4.86 16.19 -14.27
N ASN A 41 4.05 16.20 -15.35
CA ASN A 41 4.35 16.95 -16.57
C ASN A 41 4.38 18.47 -16.32
N GLU A 42 3.46 18.99 -15.51
CA GLU A 42 3.48 20.41 -15.11
C GLU A 42 4.69 20.74 -14.21
N LEU A 43 5.10 19.82 -13.33
CA LEU A 43 6.33 20.00 -12.55
C LEU A 43 7.57 20.04 -13.44
N ALA A 44 7.64 19.17 -14.46
CA ALA A 44 8.74 19.18 -15.43
C ALA A 44 8.90 20.54 -16.11
N LYS A 45 7.80 21.11 -16.61
CA LYS A 45 7.81 22.44 -17.26
C LYS A 45 8.32 23.55 -16.35
N ARG A 46 8.02 23.49 -15.03
CA ARG A 46 8.49 24.47 -14.03
C ARG A 46 9.98 24.36 -13.71
N THR A 47 10.61 23.27 -14.10
CA THR A 47 12.02 22.97 -13.79
C THR A 47 12.90 22.93 -15.04
N ASP A 48 12.43 23.48 -16.15
CA ASP A 48 13.11 23.47 -17.47
C ASP A 48 13.47 22.05 -17.94
N LEU A 49 12.62 21.08 -17.58
CA LEU A 49 12.69 19.71 -18.04
C LEU A 49 11.44 19.35 -18.83
N ASN A 50 11.53 18.32 -19.63
CA ASN A 50 10.40 17.68 -20.29
C ASN A 50 10.21 16.29 -19.72
N LEU A 51 8.97 15.94 -19.38
CA LEU A 51 8.58 14.55 -19.18
C LEU A 51 8.60 13.88 -20.56
N VAL A 52 9.33 12.77 -20.71
CA VAL A 52 9.53 12.11 -22.00
C VAL A 52 8.96 10.71 -22.07
N ASP A 53 8.74 10.08 -20.91
CA ASP A 53 8.05 8.81 -20.82
C ASP A 53 7.58 8.52 -19.38
N VAL A 54 6.63 7.58 -19.25
CA VAL A 54 6.13 7.07 -17.97
C VAL A 54 5.94 5.57 -18.06
N ILE A 55 6.63 4.83 -17.19
CA ILE A 55 6.56 3.38 -17.15
C ILE A 55 5.88 2.93 -15.84
N LYS A 56 4.88 2.07 -15.95
CA LYS A 56 4.30 1.40 -14.77
C LYS A 56 5.21 0.26 -14.33
N THR A 57 5.48 0.19 -13.04
CA THR A 57 6.29 -0.87 -12.43
C THR A 57 5.51 -1.54 -11.28
N PRO A 58 5.70 -2.85 -11.03
CA PRO A 58 5.00 -3.58 -9.97
C PRO A 58 5.66 -3.39 -8.58
N VAL A 59 6.33 -2.27 -8.37
CA VAL A 59 7.02 -1.97 -7.11
C VAL A 59 6.05 -1.30 -6.14
N HIS A 60 6.00 -1.77 -4.90
CA HIS A 60 5.11 -1.26 -3.84
C HIS A 60 3.61 -1.26 -4.19
N GLY A 61 3.16 -2.25 -4.93
CA GLY A 61 1.86 -2.28 -5.56
C GLY A 61 1.98 -1.86 -7.01
N ILE A 62 1.64 -0.63 -7.35
CA ILE A 62 1.89 -0.05 -8.68
C ILE A 62 2.55 1.31 -8.51
N SER A 63 3.73 1.48 -9.14
CA SER A 63 4.49 2.73 -9.15
C SER A 63 4.59 3.28 -10.56
N TYR A 64 4.69 4.58 -10.68
CA TYR A 64 5.17 5.23 -11.91
C TYR A 64 6.68 5.47 -11.83
N LEU A 65 7.37 5.12 -12.91
CA LEU A 65 8.73 5.57 -13.20
C LEU A 65 8.62 6.69 -14.25
N PHE A 66 8.78 7.91 -13.80
CA PHE A 66 8.78 9.10 -14.65
C PHE A 66 10.20 9.33 -15.22
N ILE A 67 10.29 9.55 -16.52
CA ILE A 67 11.55 9.78 -17.23
C ILE A 67 11.56 11.21 -17.76
N PHE A 68 12.56 11.97 -17.38
CA PHE A 68 12.73 13.38 -17.78
C PHE A 68 14.00 13.59 -18.58
N SER A 69 13.98 14.58 -19.46
CA SER A 69 15.14 15.05 -20.20
C SER A 69 15.03 16.56 -20.43
N LYS A 70 16.14 17.20 -20.78
CA LYS A 70 16.13 18.56 -21.35
C LYS A 70 15.64 18.56 -22.78
N LYS A 71 15.71 17.41 -23.47
CA LYS A 71 15.23 17.29 -24.84
C LYS A 71 13.70 17.32 -24.87
N ASP A 72 13.19 18.08 -25.82
CA ASP A 72 11.76 18.17 -26.10
C ASP A 72 11.34 17.06 -27.09
N ILE A 73 11.21 15.86 -26.58
CA ILE A 73 10.88 14.65 -27.34
C ILE A 73 9.65 13.94 -26.77
N ASN A 74 9.04 13.06 -27.55
CA ASN A 74 7.95 12.17 -27.13
C ASN A 74 6.67 12.86 -26.62
N LYS A 75 6.42 14.13 -26.97
CA LYS A 75 5.23 14.88 -26.54
C LYS A 75 3.91 14.13 -26.77
N ALA A 76 3.77 13.50 -27.94
CA ALA A 76 2.57 12.75 -28.26
C ALA A 76 2.36 11.53 -27.36
N LEU A 77 3.43 10.84 -26.97
CA LEU A 77 3.39 9.72 -26.04
C LEU A 77 2.93 10.18 -24.65
N VAL A 78 3.54 11.24 -24.12
CA VAL A 78 3.18 11.82 -22.82
C VAL A 78 1.74 12.34 -22.84
N GLN A 79 1.32 12.99 -23.92
CA GLN A 79 -0.05 13.47 -24.05
C GLN A 79 -1.04 12.29 -24.05
N ASN A 80 -0.75 11.20 -24.71
CA ASN A 80 -1.57 10.00 -24.69
C ASN A 80 -1.71 9.42 -23.27
N HIS A 81 -0.64 9.39 -22.48
CA HIS A 81 -0.70 8.97 -21.08
C HIS A 81 -1.62 9.88 -20.24
N ILE A 82 -1.54 11.20 -20.44
CA ILE A 82 -2.41 12.19 -19.77
C ILE A 82 -3.87 12.00 -20.18
N ASP A 83 -4.12 11.75 -21.47
CA ASP A 83 -5.49 11.54 -21.98
C ASP A 83 -6.10 10.26 -21.39
N VAL A 84 -5.33 9.19 -21.23
CA VAL A 84 -5.76 7.97 -20.52
C VAL A 84 -6.09 8.26 -19.05
N GLU A 85 -5.30 9.06 -18.35
CA GLU A 85 -5.63 9.47 -16.96
C GLU A 85 -6.94 10.29 -16.92
N ARG A 86 -7.13 11.18 -17.88
CA ARG A 86 -8.35 11.98 -17.99
C ARG A 86 -9.58 11.11 -18.24
N GLU A 87 -9.50 10.17 -19.17
CA GLU A 87 -10.57 9.20 -19.47
C GLU A 87 -10.93 8.35 -18.25
N ARG A 88 -9.94 8.03 -17.41
CA ARG A 88 -10.15 7.31 -16.14
C ARG A 88 -10.64 8.20 -14.99
N GLY A 89 -10.84 9.49 -15.23
CA GLY A 89 -11.36 10.43 -14.24
C GLY A 89 -10.34 10.99 -13.24
N LEU A 90 -9.04 10.67 -13.38
CA LEU A 90 -7.99 11.11 -12.42
C LEU A 90 -7.79 12.64 -12.39
N LEU A 91 -8.40 13.37 -13.30
CA LEU A 91 -8.38 14.84 -13.35
C LEU A 91 -9.74 15.46 -12.95
N SER A 92 -10.66 14.68 -12.34
CA SER A 92 -11.99 15.15 -11.96
C SER A 92 -12.23 15.10 -10.45
N ASP A 93 -12.85 16.12 -9.90
CA ASP A 93 -13.25 16.19 -8.47
C ASP A 93 -14.18 15.05 -8.07
N LYS A 94 -14.98 14.55 -9.02
CA LYS A 94 -15.91 13.45 -8.79
C LYS A 94 -15.20 12.19 -8.30
N LEU A 95 -14.14 11.76 -9.00
CA LEU A 95 -13.38 10.56 -8.61
C LEU A 95 -12.80 10.67 -7.20
N TYR A 96 -12.29 11.86 -6.81
CA TYR A 96 -11.75 12.07 -5.48
C TYR A 96 -12.83 12.08 -4.39
N SER A 97 -14.03 12.54 -4.69
CA SER A 97 -15.18 12.44 -3.79
C SER A 97 -15.62 10.98 -3.59
N GLU A 98 -15.76 10.23 -4.68
CA GLU A 98 -16.07 8.81 -4.66
C GLU A 98 -14.98 7.99 -3.94
N TYR A 99 -13.72 8.32 -4.13
CA TYR A 99 -12.60 7.67 -3.43
C TYR A 99 -12.75 7.79 -1.90
N LYS A 100 -13.14 8.96 -1.41
CA LYS A 100 -13.34 9.15 0.03
C LYS A 100 -14.43 8.24 0.58
N GLU A 101 -15.55 8.15 -0.12
CA GLU A 101 -16.69 7.30 0.25
C GLU A 101 -16.29 5.82 0.21
N ASN A 102 -15.70 5.37 -0.90
CA ASN A 102 -15.23 3.99 -1.06
C ASN A 102 -14.20 3.58 0.00
N VAL A 103 -13.32 4.49 0.43
CA VAL A 103 -12.35 4.20 1.51
C VAL A 103 -13.06 3.98 2.84
N ILE A 104 -14.12 4.74 3.13
CA ILE A 104 -14.92 4.54 4.34
C ILE A 104 -15.59 3.17 4.29
N ASP A 105 -16.23 2.83 3.19
CA ASP A 105 -16.90 1.53 3.00
C ASP A 105 -15.93 0.36 3.19
N VAL A 106 -14.73 0.43 2.58
CA VAL A 106 -13.67 -0.60 2.76
C VAL A 106 -13.26 -0.75 4.23
N VAL A 107 -13.20 0.35 4.97
CA VAL A 107 -12.84 0.32 6.40
C VAL A 107 -13.96 -0.26 7.24
N GLU A 108 -15.22 0.10 6.97
CA GLU A 108 -16.39 -0.43 7.66
C GLU A 108 -16.54 -1.94 7.41
N ASP A 109 -16.44 -2.40 6.17
CA ASP A 109 -16.45 -3.83 5.82
C ASP A 109 -15.35 -4.62 6.57
N PHE A 110 -14.15 -4.03 6.67
CA PHE A 110 -13.05 -4.67 7.40
C PHE A 110 -13.31 -4.69 8.91
N GLN A 111 -13.89 -3.62 9.49
CA GLN A 111 -14.26 -3.58 10.91
C GLN A 111 -15.30 -4.65 11.22
N ASP A 112 -16.32 -4.79 10.38
CA ASP A 112 -17.37 -5.77 10.53
C ASP A 112 -16.81 -7.20 10.46
N CYS A 113 -15.96 -7.49 9.48
CA CYS A 113 -15.29 -8.78 9.37
C CYS A 113 -14.46 -9.14 10.62
N ILE A 114 -13.72 -8.18 11.17
CA ILE A 114 -12.93 -8.40 12.41
C ILE A 114 -13.84 -8.61 13.62
N ASN A 115 -14.95 -7.89 13.73
CA ASN A 115 -15.89 -8.02 14.84
C ASN A 115 -16.61 -9.37 14.78
N GLU A 116 -17.11 -9.78 13.62
CA GLU A 116 -17.73 -11.09 13.41
C GLU A 116 -16.76 -12.23 13.76
N ALA A 117 -15.52 -12.16 13.29
CA ALA A 117 -14.51 -13.15 13.61
C ALA A 117 -14.26 -13.25 15.14
N ARG A 118 -14.25 -12.12 15.85
CA ARG A 118 -14.12 -12.11 17.31
C ARG A 118 -15.32 -12.75 18.02
N GLU A 119 -16.53 -12.47 17.55
CA GLU A 119 -17.76 -13.09 18.08
C GLU A 119 -17.76 -14.60 17.88
N GLU A 120 -17.18 -15.09 16.78
CA GLU A 120 -16.97 -16.50 16.50
C GLU A 120 -15.79 -17.14 17.26
N GLY A 121 -15.07 -16.36 18.07
CA GLY A 121 -13.97 -16.80 18.90
C GLY A 121 -12.61 -16.90 18.20
N PHE A 122 -12.42 -16.24 17.06
CA PHE A 122 -11.12 -16.14 16.42
C PHE A 122 -10.18 -15.21 17.18
N LYS A 123 -8.91 -15.58 17.21
CA LYS A 123 -7.79 -14.69 17.53
C LYS A 123 -7.36 -13.97 16.26
N ILE A 124 -7.17 -12.67 16.35
CA ILE A 124 -6.88 -11.85 15.17
C ILE A 124 -5.38 -11.53 15.12
N VAL A 125 -4.68 -12.12 14.17
CA VAL A 125 -3.22 -12.05 14.05
C VAL A 125 -2.81 -11.31 12.79
N GLY A 126 -2.21 -10.12 12.95
CA GLY A 126 -1.61 -9.39 11.83
C GLY A 126 -0.26 -9.98 11.42
N TYR A 127 0.11 -9.87 10.15
CA TYR A 127 1.44 -10.22 9.67
C TYR A 127 2.05 -9.09 8.84
N GLY A 128 3.21 -8.60 9.28
CA GLY A 128 3.95 -7.49 8.72
C GLY A 128 3.64 -6.15 9.39
N ALA A 129 4.48 -5.72 10.35
CA ALA A 129 4.40 -4.38 10.95
C ALA A 129 4.94 -3.32 9.97
N ALA A 130 4.33 -3.23 8.78
CA ALA A 130 4.69 -2.32 7.71
C ALA A 130 3.95 -0.98 7.83
N ALA A 131 4.52 0.10 7.29
CA ALA A 131 3.91 1.44 7.35
C ALA A 131 2.47 1.44 6.81
N LYS A 132 2.21 0.81 5.68
CA LYS A 132 0.87 0.70 5.09
C LYS A 132 -0.13 0.05 6.04
N GLY A 133 0.23 -1.12 6.60
CA GLY A 133 -0.63 -1.81 7.57
C GLY A 133 -0.90 -0.99 8.82
N MET A 134 0.09 -0.23 9.31
CA MET A 134 -0.10 0.66 10.45
C MET A 134 -1.02 1.83 10.10
N THR A 135 -0.89 2.42 8.91
CA THR A 135 -1.80 3.46 8.43
C THR A 135 -3.23 2.94 8.38
N PHE A 136 -3.43 1.75 7.80
CA PHE A 136 -4.74 1.11 7.71
C PHE A 136 -5.36 0.87 9.09
N LEU A 137 -4.65 0.18 10.00
CA LEU A 137 -5.16 -0.15 11.32
C LEU A 137 -5.46 1.09 12.18
N ASN A 138 -4.65 2.14 12.08
CA ASN A 138 -4.91 3.38 12.81
C ASN A 138 -6.11 4.12 12.25
N PHE A 139 -6.27 4.20 10.93
CA PHE A 139 -7.43 4.84 10.31
C PHE A 139 -8.72 4.08 10.62
N ALA A 140 -8.67 2.74 10.56
CA ALA A 140 -9.78 1.86 10.90
C ALA A 140 -10.03 1.76 12.42
N ASN A 141 -9.18 2.32 13.26
CA ASN A 141 -9.23 2.20 14.72
C ASN A 141 -9.34 0.73 15.21
N ILE A 142 -8.60 -0.17 14.55
CA ILE A 142 -8.61 -1.60 14.87
C ILE A 142 -7.33 -1.99 15.61
N LYS A 143 -7.51 -2.61 16.78
CA LYS A 143 -6.45 -3.25 17.54
C LYS A 143 -6.49 -4.76 17.30
N LEU A 144 -5.39 -5.35 16.85
CA LEU A 144 -5.21 -6.79 16.71
C LEU A 144 -4.69 -7.39 18.02
N ASP A 145 -4.77 -8.71 18.17
CA ASP A 145 -4.28 -9.40 19.37
C ASP A 145 -2.75 -9.45 19.39
N VAL A 146 -2.16 -9.70 18.21
CA VAL A 146 -0.71 -9.67 18.00
C VAL A 146 -0.40 -9.30 16.55
N VAL A 147 0.77 -8.74 16.30
CA VAL A 147 1.33 -8.56 14.96
C VAL A 147 2.62 -9.38 14.85
N ILE A 148 2.74 -10.16 13.81
CA ILE A 148 3.96 -10.89 13.48
C ILE A 148 4.81 -10.05 12.53
N ASP A 149 6.12 -10.00 12.76
CA ASP A 149 7.07 -9.37 11.84
C ASP A 149 8.39 -10.14 11.84
N ASP A 150 8.96 -10.36 10.65
CA ASP A 150 10.22 -11.09 10.49
C ASP A 150 11.44 -10.25 10.87
N ASN A 151 11.31 -8.92 10.93
CA ASN A 151 12.42 -8.05 11.29
C ASN A 151 12.69 -8.09 12.81
N PRO A 152 13.84 -8.63 13.25
CA PRO A 152 14.16 -8.77 14.67
C PRO A 152 14.21 -7.41 15.41
N LEU A 153 14.46 -6.32 14.70
CA LEU A 153 14.48 -4.97 15.29
C LEU A 153 13.10 -4.45 15.70
N LYS A 154 12.03 -5.04 15.18
CA LYS A 154 10.65 -4.69 15.55
C LYS A 154 10.08 -5.64 16.61
N GLN A 155 10.62 -6.84 16.73
CA GLN A 155 10.11 -7.85 17.64
C GLN A 155 10.20 -7.42 19.10
N ASN A 156 9.15 -7.72 19.87
CA ASN A 156 8.93 -7.29 21.25
C ASN A 156 8.76 -5.77 21.46
N LEU A 157 8.63 -5.01 20.37
CA LEU A 157 8.14 -3.63 20.39
C LEU A 157 6.61 -3.63 20.18
N TYR A 158 6.04 -2.43 20.20
CA TYR A 158 4.61 -2.22 19.98
C TYR A 158 4.36 -1.44 18.70
N THR A 159 3.25 -1.74 18.04
CA THR A 159 2.80 -0.99 16.88
C THR A 159 2.44 0.44 17.26
N PRO A 160 2.81 1.45 16.45
CA PRO A 160 2.41 2.82 16.69
C PRO A 160 0.87 2.97 16.60
N GLY A 161 0.30 3.77 17.49
CA GLY A 161 -1.14 4.06 17.54
C GLY A 161 -1.96 2.93 18.17
N THR A 162 -2.01 1.75 17.58
CA THR A 162 -2.82 0.62 18.06
C THR A 162 -2.22 -0.11 19.29
N ASN A 163 -0.96 0.13 19.59
CA ASN A 163 -0.26 -0.44 20.75
C ASN A 163 -0.41 -1.98 20.85
N THR A 164 -0.26 -2.68 19.72
CA THR A 164 -0.26 -4.14 19.63
C THR A 164 1.17 -4.66 19.70
N ILE A 165 1.40 -5.72 20.48
CA ILE A 165 2.74 -6.33 20.59
C ILE A 165 3.17 -6.98 19.27
N ILE A 166 4.43 -6.80 18.89
CA ILE A 166 5.03 -7.42 17.71
C ILE A 166 5.83 -8.65 18.14
N LYS A 167 5.59 -9.80 17.49
CA LYS A 167 6.21 -11.09 17.81
C LYS A 167 6.89 -11.68 16.56
N PRO A 168 7.89 -12.58 16.75
CA PRO A 168 8.48 -13.34 15.65
C PRO A 168 7.50 -14.38 15.08
N ALA A 169 7.74 -14.84 13.85
CA ALA A 169 6.90 -15.87 13.20
C ALA A 169 6.76 -17.15 14.03
N SER A 170 7.78 -17.53 14.80
CA SER A 170 7.73 -18.68 15.70
C SER A 170 6.63 -18.59 16.78
N HIS A 171 6.13 -17.38 17.05
CA HIS A 171 5.00 -17.20 17.98
C HIS A 171 3.72 -17.90 17.49
N ILE A 172 3.56 -18.08 16.18
CA ILE A 172 2.41 -18.78 15.60
C ILE A 172 2.31 -20.22 16.12
N LYS A 173 3.43 -20.85 16.44
CA LYS A 173 3.47 -22.21 17.03
C LYS A 173 2.97 -22.30 18.47
N THR A 174 2.84 -21.17 19.16
CA THR A 174 2.37 -21.15 20.55
C THR A 174 0.86 -21.25 20.69
N TYR A 175 0.13 -21.09 19.59
CA TYR A 175 -1.32 -21.26 19.58
C TYR A 175 -1.70 -22.74 19.63
N ASP A 176 -2.76 -23.04 20.40
CA ASP A 176 -3.28 -24.38 20.50
C ASP A 176 -3.90 -24.87 19.17
N GLU A 177 -3.96 -26.19 18.98
CA GLU A 177 -4.60 -26.79 17.80
C GLU A 177 -6.10 -26.47 17.70
N ASN A 178 -6.75 -26.20 18.84
CA ASN A 178 -8.16 -25.81 18.91
C ASN A 178 -8.38 -24.31 18.71
N ASP A 179 -7.33 -23.50 18.76
CA ASP A 179 -7.45 -22.06 18.47
C ASP A 179 -7.84 -21.85 17.00
N LYS A 180 -8.79 -20.96 16.79
CA LYS A 180 -9.13 -20.43 15.47
C LYS A 180 -8.40 -19.11 15.28
N ILE A 181 -7.71 -18.93 14.17
CA ILE A 181 -6.97 -17.70 13.91
C ILE A 181 -7.44 -17.08 12.59
N LEU A 182 -7.77 -15.80 12.64
CA LEU A 182 -7.89 -14.97 11.44
C LEU A 182 -6.55 -14.26 11.23
N PHE A 183 -5.85 -14.64 10.17
CA PHE A 183 -4.61 -13.99 9.74
C PHE A 183 -4.91 -12.81 8.84
N VAL A 184 -4.37 -11.64 9.20
CA VAL A 184 -4.50 -10.38 8.47
C VAL A 184 -3.13 -10.00 7.89
N PRO A 185 -2.87 -10.23 6.60
CA PRO A 185 -1.62 -9.83 5.94
C PRO A 185 -1.55 -8.31 5.77
N LEU A 186 -0.92 -7.61 6.73
CA LEU A 186 -0.78 -6.15 6.74
C LEU A 186 0.19 -5.62 5.67
N ALA A 187 1.09 -6.48 5.19
CA ALA A 187 1.94 -6.24 4.04
C ALA A 187 1.36 -6.95 2.81
N TRP A 188 0.15 -6.60 2.41
CA TRP A 188 -0.67 -7.27 1.40
C TRP A 188 0.04 -7.49 0.05
N ASN A 189 1.01 -6.67 -0.31
CA ASN A 189 1.85 -6.86 -1.51
C ASN A 189 2.63 -8.20 -1.48
N PHE A 190 2.80 -8.78 -0.30
CA PHE A 190 3.51 -10.04 -0.05
C PHE A 190 2.56 -11.14 0.45
N TYR A 191 1.28 -11.07 0.08
CA TYR A 191 0.26 -11.99 0.57
C TYR A 191 0.65 -13.47 0.41
N ASN A 192 1.10 -13.87 -0.77
CA ASN A 192 1.45 -15.26 -1.05
C ASN A 192 2.66 -15.74 -0.23
N GLU A 193 3.66 -14.89 -0.05
CA GLU A 193 4.84 -15.17 0.76
C GLU A 193 4.47 -15.28 2.24
N ILE A 194 3.65 -14.35 2.74
CA ILE A 194 3.16 -14.36 4.11
C ILE A 194 2.35 -15.63 4.37
N ARG A 195 1.39 -15.94 3.52
CA ARG A 195 0.56 -17.14 3.61
C ARG A 195 1.42 -18.41 3.63
N THR A 196 2.40 -18.51 2.74
CA THR A 196 3.33 -19.63 2.68
C THR A 196 4.11 -19.79 3.98
N ARG A 197 4.61 -18.70 4.55
CA ARG A 197 5.32 -18.70 5.85
C ARG A 197 4.43 -19.13 7.01
N ILE A 198 3.22 -18.60 7.08
CA ILE A 198 2.25 -18.99 8.12
C ILE A 198 1.98 -20.48 8.03
N LEU A 199 1.70 -21.02 6.86
CA LEU A 199 1.42 -22.44 6.63
C LEU A 199 2.62 -23.35 6.91
N ALA A 200 3.86 -22.82 6.86
CA ALA A 200 5.05 -23.56 7.28
C ALA A 200 5.16 -23.68 8.80
N GLU A 201 4.67 -22.69 9.55
CA GLU A 201 4.69 -22.67 11.01
C GLU A 201 3.47 -23.38 11.63
N ARG A 202 2.31 -23.29 11.00
CA ARG A 202 1.04 -23.82 11.47
C ARG A 202 0.15 -24.24 10.29
N LYS A 203 -0.40 -25.44 10.37
CA LYS A 203 -1.43 -25.96 9.44
C LYS A 203 -2.66 -26.33 10.26
N ASN A 204 -3.65 -25.47 10.25
CA ASN A 204 -4.93 -25.72 10.89
C ASN A 204 -6.06 -25.35 9.92
N ASN A 205 -7.00 -26.28 9.71
CA ASN A 205 -8.12 -26.07 8.78
C ASN A 205 -9.15 -25.07 9.29
N ASN A 206 -9.07 -24.70 10.58
CA ASN A 206 -9.94 -23.68 11.18
C ASN A 206 -9.37 -22.25 11.05
N ASP A 207 -8.13 -22.11 10.56
CA ASP A 207 -7.52 -20.81 10.34
C ASP A 207 -8.02 -20.20 9.04
N ILE A 208 -8.27 -18.88 9.06
CA ILE A 208 -8.76 -18.09 7.92
C ILE A 208 -7.71 -17.05 7.57
N PHE A 209 -7.66 -16.69 6.30
CA PHE A 209 -6.82 -15.62 5.77
C PHE A 209 -7.73 -14.56 5.13
N LEU A 210 -7.58 -13.32 5.56
CA LEU A 210 -8.28 -12.18 5.01
C LEU A 210 -7.62 -11.68 3.74
#